data_531fbdf8147f46df62f6f172c01242e9
#
_entry.id   531fbdf8147f46df62f6f172c01242e9
#
_cell.length_a   1.000
_cell.length_b   1.000
_cell.length_c   1.000
_cell.angle_alpha   90.00
_cell.angle_beta   90.00
_cell.angle_gamma   90.00
#
_symmetry.space_group_name_H-M   'P 1'
#
loop_
_entity.id
_entity.type
_entity.pdbx_description
1 polymer ?
#
loop_
_entity_poly.entity_id
_entity_poly.type
_entity_poly.pdbx_seq_one_letter_code
_entity_poly.pdbx_strand_id
1 'polypeptide(L)'
;LIAHLGAIAILLSFGVMQGGSWQFTFDAMRAADLPPSWASAAFLLALLGFGAKAGLVPLHVWLPEAHPAAPSPVSALMSGVMLKTAVYGVLRVTFDLLGDPLWWWGLVAMALGLFSALYGVVFAAVQTDMKRLLAFSSIENVGLLFAGFGLALIFQSAGMSAPAALALIAVLYHAVNHAFMKGLLFVGTGAVLHATGQRNLGRLGGLIHRMPWVAWPTLVGALAIAGLPPLNGFVSEWLLLQAFLSAHEVPRLFLNMLLPLGTAVVALAAALAGYVMVKFFGVVFLGQPREAALKDAHDAGWRERAGMIWLAAGCVLFGLLPNQAISLLARVPVQFGVLEPGATFGSWWLLDPVAGRQASYAPLVFLAIVSLCVVATIFAVSRIYRRRVRRGAPWDCGFGRLDSRMQDTAEGFGQPIRHIFEPFFGMRRELPRPTDPAPHYRVEVSDRIWNGVYVPAAALVQRLALSVALLQQGRISTYLVYSLVTLLVLLGFVL
;
A
#
# COMPACT_ATOMS: atom_id res chain seq x y z
N LEU A 1 -7.07 14.71 -14.13
CA LEU A 1 -8.47 14.76 -13.75
C LEU A 1 -8.69 14.32 -12.29
N ILE A 2 -8.32 13.09 -11.88
CA ILE A 2 -8.55 12.56 -10.54
C ILE A 2 -7.94 13.47 -9.46
N ALA A 3 -6.71 13.95 -9.65
CA ALA A 3 -6.06 14.84 -8.70
C ALA A 3 -6.81 16.18 -8.54
N HIS A 4 -7.36 16.74 -9.62
CA HIS A 4 -8.14 17.98 -9.56
C HIS A 4 -9.50 17.75 -8.88
N LEU A 5 -10.20 16.67 -9.23
CA LEU A 5 -11.45 16.31 -8.54
C LEU A 5 -11.21 16.08 -7.04
N GLY A 6 -10.10 15.40 -6.69
CA GLY A 6 -9.72 15.20 -5.31
C GLY A 6 -9.42 16.53 -4.59
N ALA A 7 -8.71 17.46 -5.22
CA ALA A 7 -8.42 18.76 -4.64
C ALA A 7 -9.70 19.59 -4.43
N ILE A 8 -10.61 19.59 -5.39
CA ILE A 8 -11.92 20.27 -5.29
C ILE A 8 -12.74 19.66 -4.14
N ALA A 9 -12.78 18.32 -4.02
CA ALA A 9 -13.49 17.66 -2.95
C ALA A 9 -12.92 18.01 -1.56
N ILE A 10 -11.59 18.11 -1.43
CA ILE A 10 -10.94 18.57 -0.18
C ILE A 10 -11.35 20.00 0.14
N LEU A 11 -11.25 20.92 -0.83
CA LEU A 11 -11.65 22.31 -0.64
C LEU A 11 -13.11 22.45 -0.25
N LEU A 12 -14.01 21.72 -0.91
CA LEU A 12 -15.44 21.69 -0.57
C LEU A 12 -15.68 21.12 0.84
N SER A 13 -14.92 20.10 1.26
CA SER A 13 -14.99 19.57 2.62
C SER A 13 -14.69 20.67 3.66
N PHE A 14 -13.60 21.42 3.46
CA PHE A 14 -13.27 22.57 4.32
C PHE A 14 -14.31 23.69 4.22
N GLY A 15 -14.89 23.92 3.02
CA GLY A 15 -15.99 24.85 2.82
C GLY A 15 -17.25 24.50 3.61
N VAL A 16 -17.54 23.18 3.76
CA VAL A 16 -18.64 22.70 4.61
C VAL A 16 -18.31 22.84 6.10
N MET A 17 -17.09 22.48 6.51
CA MET A 17 -16.67 22.47 7.90
C MET A 17 -16.61 23.86 8.55
N GLN A 18 -16.51 24.95 7.78
CA GLN A 18 -16.56 26.31 8.34
C GLN A 18 -17.93 26.69 8.93
N GLY A 19 -18.99 25.90 8.68
CA GLY A 19 -20.27 26.02 9.38
C GLY A 19 -20.99 27.35 9.23
N GLY A 20 -20.74 28.12 8.16
CA GLY A 20 -21.31 29.46 7.96
C GLY A 20 -20.57 30.61 8.66
N SER A 21 -19.48 30.31 9.39
CA SER A 21 -18.67 31.32 10.09
C SER A 21 -17.78 32.17 9.19
N TRP A 22 -17.54 31.70 7.94
CA TRP A 22 -16.55 32.26 6.99
C TRP A 22 -15.11 32.29 7.53
N GLN A 23 -14.85 31.53 8.60
CA GLN A 23 -13.52 31.39 9.19
C GLN A 23 -12.95 30.01 8.83
N PHE A 24 -11.78 29.98 8.20
CA PHE A 24 -11.11 28.76 7.73
C PHE A 24 -9.95 28.33 8.66
N THR A 25 -10.03 28.67 9.94
CA THR A 25 -9.09 28.17 10.96
C THR A 25 -9.60 26.85 11.55
N PHE A 26 -8.69 25.97 11.94
CA PHE A 26 -9.07 24.70 12.57
C PHE A 26 -9.84 24.90 13.89
N ASP A 27 -9.54 25.95 14.65
CA ASP A 27 -10.25 26.26 15.88
C ASP A 27 -11.71 26.65 15.62
N ALA A 28 -11.97 27.44 14.58
CA ALA A 28 -13.33 27.77 14.17
C ALA A 28 -14.08 26.52 13.67
N MET A 29 -13.41 25.64 12.93
CA MET A 29 -14.02 24.39 12.45
C MET A 29 -14.33 23.42 13.59
N ARG A 30 -13.46 23.31 14.62
CA ARG A 30 -13.74 22.49 15.82
C ARG A 30 -14.92 23.04 16.62
N ALA A 31 -15.07 24.36 16.65
CA ALA A 31 -16.17 25.03 17.34
C ALA A 31 -17.48 25.02 16.55
N ALA A 32 -17.47 24.63 15.28
CA ALA A 32 -18.66 24.58 14.45
C ALA A 32 -19.53 23.38 14.83
N ASP A 33 -20.74 23.64 15.33
CA ASP A 33 -21.72 22.59 15.61
C ASP A 33 -22.46 22.22 14.32
N LEU A 34 -21.91 21.26 13.59
CA LEU A 34 -22.45 20.82 12.31
C LEU A 34 -23.56 19.78 12.50
N PRO A 35 -24.74 19.97 11.88
CA PRO A 35 -25.73 18.90 11.82
C PRO A 35 -25.15 17.62 11.22
N PRO A 36 -25.60 16.42 11.65
CA PRO A 36 -25.04 15.14 11.20
C PRO A 36 -25.02 14.95 9.66
N SER A 37 -25.95 15.57 8.94
CA SER A 37 -25.98 15.56 7.47
C SER A 37 -24.83 16.34 6.85
N TRP A 38 -24.51 17.52 7.39
CA TRP A 38 -23.39 18.35 6.90
C TRP A 38 -22.04 17.77 7.32
N ALA A 39 -21.92 17.26 8.56
CA ALA A 39 -20.74 16.54 8.99
C ALA A 39 -20.48 15.32 8.11
N SER A 40 -21.53 14.56 7.73
CA SER A 40 -21.41 13.44 6.81
C SER A 40 -21.01 13.87 5.41
N ALA A 41 -21.53 14.98 4.91
CA ALA A 41 -21.13 15.54 3.62
C ALA A 41 -19.66 15.94 3.64
N ALA A 42 -19.18 16.60 4.69
CA ALA A 42 -17.77 16.95 4.87
C ALA A 42 -16.87 15.71 4.94
N PHE A 43 -17.29 14.66 5.68
CA PHE A 43 -16.59 13.39 5.75
C PHE A 43 -16.48 12.72 4.37
N LEU A 44 -17.59 12.59 3.63
CA LEU A 44 -17.57 11.94 2.32
C LEU A 44 -16.72 12.71 1.30
N LEU A 45 -16.77 14.03 1.31
CA LEU A 45 -15.92 14.88 0.47
C LEU A 45 -14.43 14.72 0.84
N ALA A 46 -14.11 14.69 2.14
CA ALA A 46 -12.75 14.45 2.60
C ALA A 46 -12.27 13.05 2.22
N LEU A 47 -13.10 12.02 2.44
CA LEU A 47 -12.77 10.64 2.07
C LEU A 47 -12.55 10.49 0.56
N LEU A 48 -13.40 11.11 -0.27
CA LEU A 48 -13.22 11.15 -1.72
C LEU A 48 -11.92 11.85 -2.11
N GLY A 49 -11.68 13.05 -1.57
CA GLY A 49 -10.53 13.85 -1.95
C GLY A 49 -9.20 13.28 -1.47
N PHE A 50 -9.09 12.96 -0.20
CA PHE A 50 -7.89 12.33 0.34
C PHE A 50 -7.72 10.89 -0.12
N GLY A 51 -8.81 10.14 -0.30
CA GLY A 51 -8.80 8.80 -0.89
C GLY A 51 -8.28 8.80 -2.32
N ALA A 52 -8.65 9.77 -3.14
CA ALA A 52 -8.10 9.97 -4.47
C ALA A 52 -6.59 10.22 -4.43
N LYS A 53 -6.12 11.07 -3.50
CA LYS A 53 -4.70 11.35 -3.31
C LYS A 53 -3.95 10.14 -2.75
N ALA A 54 -4.56 9.36 -1.87
CA ALA A 54 -3.98 8.13 -1.31
C ALA A 54 -3.93 6.98 -2.31
N GLY A 55 -4.75 7.02 -3.36
CA GLY A 55 -4.86 5.95 -4.34
C GLY A 55 -5.81 4.82 -3.89
N LEU A 56 -6.90 5.15 -3.16
CA LEU A 56 -7.96 4.19 -2.86
C LEU A 56 -8.73 3.80 -4.12
N VAL A 57 -9.10 2.54 -4.23
CA VAL A 57 -9.98 2.05 -5.32
C VAL A 57 -11.39 2.63 -5.07
N PRO A 58 -12.05 3.19 -6.08
CA PRO A 58 -11.71 3.19 -7.50
C PRO A 58 -10.82 4.36 -7.99
N LEU A 59 -10.35 5.25 -7.17
CA LEU A 59 -9.61 6.46 -7.56
C LEU A 59 -8.08 6.25 -7.70
N HIS A 60 -7.62 5.01 -7.72
CA HIS A 60 -6.21 4.59 -7.67
C HIS A 60 -5.44 4.66 -8.98
N VAL A 61 -6.10 4.74 -10.13
CA VAL A 61 -5.52 4.46 -11.47
C VAL A 61 -4.31 5.31 -11.85
N TRP A 62 -4.16 6.47 -11.26
CA TRP A 62 -3.00 7.35 -11.51
C TRP A 62 -1.70 6.76 -10.92
N LEU A 63 -1.81 5.96 -9.84
CA LEU A 63 -0.66 5.50 -9.06
C LEU A 63 0.20 4.47 -9.83
N PRO A 64 -0.38 3.40 -10.45
CA PRO A 64 0.38 2.45 -11.26
C PRO A 64 0.99 3.04 -12.53
N GLU A 65 0.50 4.17 -13.02
CA GLU A 65 1.05 4.88 -14.17
C GLU A 65 2.12 5.90 -13.77
N ALA A 66 1.93 6.58 -12.63
CA ALA A 66 2.87 7.59 -12.15
C ALA A 66 4.21 6.99 -11.70
N HIS A 67 4.19 5.85 -11.01
CA HIS A 67 5.42 5.23 -10.49
C HIS A 67 6.41 4.76 -11.57
N PRO A 68 5.99 4.08 -12.65
CA PRO A 68 6.90 3.74 -13.75
C PRO A 68 7.47 4.96 -14.48
N ALA A 69 6.70 6.04 -14.59
CA ALA A 69 7.12 7.26 -15.26
C ALA A 69 8.10 8.10 -14.41
N ALA A 70 7.94 8.10 -13.09
CA ALA A 70 8.78 8.87 -12.18
C ALA A 70 10.17 8.24 -11.98
N PRO A 71 11.24 9.02 -11.71
CA PRO A 71 12.50 8.51 -11.19
C PRO A 71 12.29 7.71 -9.89
N SER A 72 13.12 6.68 -9.66
CA SER A 72 12.90 5.77 -8.53
C SER A 72 12.97 6.43 -7.15
N PRO A 73 13.87 7.40 -6.87
CA PRO A 73 13.85 8.15 -5.62
C PRO A 73 12.55 8.95 -5.42
N VAL A 74 12.00 9.51 -6.50
CA VAL A 74 10.69 10.20 -6.46
C VAL A 74 9.58 9.20 -6.17
N SER A 75 9.61 8.01 -6.79
CA SER A 75 8.65 6.93 -6.48
C SER A 75 8.74 6.50 -5.01
N ALA A 76 9.94 6.42 -4.44
CA ALA A 76 10.14 6.13 -3.02
C ALA A 76 9.48 7.18 -2.12
N LEU A 77 9.66 8.47 -2.41
CA LEU A 77 9.02 9.57 -1.69
C LEU A 77 7.49 9.59 -1.90
N MET A 78 7.02 9.34 -3.12
CA MET A 78 5.60 9.29 -3.42
C MET A 78 4.91 8.20 -2.58
N SER A 79 5.40 6.98 -2.63
CA SER A 79 4.82 5.88 -1.88
C SER A 79 5.11 5.97 -0.38
N GLY A 80 6.34 6.32 0.00
CA GLY A 80 6.78 6.37 1.40
C GLY A 80 6.16 7.52 2.20
N VAL A 81 5.98 8.70 1.62
CA VAL A 81 5.59 9.91 2.34
C VAL A 81 4.30 10.53 1.79
N MET A 82 4.24 10.83 0.49
CA MET A 82 3.15 11.61 -0.08
C MET A 82 1.77 10.96 0.13
N LEU A 83 1.64 9.64 -0.04
CA LEU A 83 0.37 8.95 0.20
C LEU A 83 -0.08 9.07 1.66
N LYS A 84 0.86 9.14 2.63
CA LYS A 84 0.55 9.28 4.06
C LYS A 84 0.03 10.67 4.44
N THR A 85 0.39 11.71 3.66
CA THR A 85 -0.23 13.03 3.88
C THR A 85 -1.75 13.00 3.65
N ALA A 86 -2.22 12.13 2.76
CA ALA A 86 -3.65 11.93 2.57
C ALA A 86 -4.29 11.20 3.76
N VAL A 87 -3.63 10.17 4.30
CA VAL A 87 -4.08 9.49 5.52
C VAL A 87 -4.15 10.48 6.69
N TYR A 88 -3.11 11.30 6.87
CA TYR A 88 -3.12 12.38 7.85
C TYR A 88 -4.32 13.33 7.67
N GLY A 89 -4.61 13.73 6.42
CA GLY A 89 -5.72 14.63 6.14
C GLY A 89 -7.08 14.05 6.56
N VAL A 90 -7.33 12.77 6.25
CA VAL A 90 -8.57 12.09 6.68
C VAL A 90 -8.63 11.97 8.20
N LEU A 91 -7.53 11.58 8.86
CA LEU A 91 -7.47 11.52 10.33
C LEU A 91 -7.77 12.86 10.95
N ARG A 92 -7.19 13.94 10.41
CA ARG A 92 -7.41 15.31 10.90
C ARG A 92 -8.87 15.73 10.77
N VAL A 93 -9.47 15.48 9.61
CA VAL A 93 -10.89 15.83 9.39
C VAL A 93 -11.80 15.06 10.34
N THR A 94 -11.61 13.77 10.50
CA THR A 94 -12.57 12.91 11.21
C THR A 94 -12.41 12.90 12.72
N PHE A 95 -11.19 12.86 13.25
CA PHE A 95 -10.95 12.78 14.69
C PHE A 95 -10.77 14.15 15.36
N ASP A 96 -10.49 15.21 14.60
CA ASP A 96 -10.18 16.51 15.15
C ASP A 96 -11.23 17.59 14.79
N LEU A 97 -11.76 17.59 13.55
CA LEU A 97 -12.58 18.69 13.06
C LEU A 97 -14.08 18.38 13.03
N LEU A 98 -14.50 17.12 12.89
CA LEU A 98 -15.92 16.74 12.74
C LEU A 98 -16.60 16.27 14.02
N GLY A 99 -15.87 16.19 15.15
CA GLY A 99 -16.41 15.71 16.42
C GLY A 99 -16.71 14.20 16.42
N ASP A 100 -17.84 13.79 17.03
CA ASP A 100 -18.16 12.38 17.22
C ASP A 100 -18.48 11.67 15.89
N PRO A 101 -17.73 10.62 15.53
CA PRO A 101 -17.92 9.93 14.26
C PRO A 101 -19.19 9.07 14.28
N LEU A 102 -19.86 8.99 13.13
CA LEU A 102 -20.95 8.04 12.93
C LEU A 102 -20.39 6.68 12.54
N TRP A 103 -20.99 5.60 13.06
CA TRP A 103 -20.52 4.22 12.81
C TRP A 103 -20.40 3.85 11.32
N TRP A 104 -21.31 4.35 10.49
CA TRP A 104 -21.32 4.04 9.06
C TRP A 104 -20.18 4.73 8.30
N TRP A 105 -19.63 5.84 8.80
CA TRP A 105 -18.42 6.44 8.23
C TRP A 105 -17.25 5.44 8.30
N GLY A 106 -17.08 4.79 9.46
CA GLY A 106 -16.10 3.76 9.64
C GLY A 106 -16.34 2.56 8.74
N LEU A 107 -17.59 2.15 8.56
CA LEU A 107 -17.94 1.05 7.66
C LEU A 107 -17.58 1.35 6.21
N VAL A 108 -17.88 2.55 5.72
CA VAL A 108 -17.54 2.98 4.34
C VAL A 108 -16.02 3.01 4.14
N ALA A 109 -15.29 3.64 5.08
CA ALA A 109 -13.83 3.71 5.01
C ALA A 109 -13.18 2.32 5.06
N MET A 110 -13.66 1.44 5.95
CA MET A 110 -13.18 0.06 6.09
C MET A 110 -13.47 -0.77 4.83
N ALA A 111 -14.68 -0.69 4.28
CA ALA A 111 -15.05 -1.44 3.08
C ALA A 111 -14.20 -1.02 1.87
N LEU A 112 -14.00 0.29 1.64
CA LEU A 112 -13.12 0.80 0.60
C LEU A 112 -11.66 0.39 0.84
N GLY A 113 -11.21 0.41 2.10
CA GLY A 113 -9.88 -0.03 2.51
C GLY A 113 -9.65 -1.51 2.22
N LEU A 114 -10.54 -2.39 2.68
CA LEU A 114 -10.44 -3.83 2.47
C LEU A 114 -10.50 -4.21 0.97
N PHE A 115 -11.39 -3.56 0.22
CA PHE A 115 -11.47 -3.76 -1.23
C PHE A 115 -10.18 -3.32 -1.92
N SER A 116 -9.62 -2.17 -1.53
CA SER A 116 -8.35 -1.67 -2.07
C SER A 116 -7.18 -2.57 -1.71
N ALA A 117 -7.15 -3.14 -0.50
CA ALA A 117 -6.11 -4.06 -0.06
C ALA A 117 -6.11 -5.33 -0.93
N LEU A 118 -7.25 -5.97 -1.08
CA LEU A 118 -7.38 -7.19 -1.89
C LEU A 118 -7.12 -6.90 -3.37
N TYR A 119 -7.73 -5.86 -3.93
CA TYR A 119 -7.52 -5.45 -5.31
C TYR A 119 -6.05 -5.16 -5.59
N GLY A 120 -5.40 -4.37 -4.73
CA GLY A 120 -4.00 -4.00 -4.87
C GLY A 120 -3.07 -5.21 -4.93
N VAL A 121 -3.19 -6.13 -3.97
CA VAL A 121 -2.32 -7.31 -3.92
C VAL A 121 -2.56 -8.29 -5.07
N VAL A 122 -3.82 -8.50 -5.46
CA VAL A 122 -4.18 -9.37 -6.60
C VAL A 122 -3.60 -8.81 -7.90
N PHE A 123 -3.70 -7.49 -8.13
CA PHE A 123 -3.11 -6.86 -9.29
C PHE A 123 -1.57 -6.82 -9.23
N ALA A 124 -0.95 -6.64 -8.06
CA ALA A 124 0.50 -6.74 -7.88
C ALA A 124 1.02 -8.12 -8.29
N ALA A 125 0.30 -9.19 -7.92
CA ALA A 125 0.68 -10.57 -8.23
C ALA A 125 0.76 -10.87 -9.74
N VAL A 126 0.01 -10.17 -10.58
CA VAL A 126 -0.01 -10.38 -12.03
C VAL A 126 0.87 -9.41 -12.82
N GLN A 127 1.46 -8.39 -12.18
CA GLN A 127 2.33 -7.43 -12.87
C GLN A 127 3.64 -8.05 -13.33
N THR A 128 4.15 -7.55 -14.47
CA THR A 128 5.46 -7.90 -15.03
C THR A 128 6.47 -6.75 -14.99
N ASP A 129 6.05 -5.55 -14.65
CA ASP A 129 6.91 -4.37 -14.42
C ASP A 129 7.16 -4.20 -12.93
N MET A 130 8.44 -4.08 -12.50
CA MET A 130 8.84 -3.93 -11.10
C MET A 130 8.16 -2.77 -10.40
N LYS A 131 8.10 -1.60 -11.05
CA LYS A 131 7.54 -0.39 -10.45
C LYS A 131 6.03 -0.45 -10.37
N ARG A 132 5.36 -1.00 -11.39
CA ARG A 132 3.90 -1.22 -11.35
C ARG A 132 3.52 -2.22 -10.26
N LEU A 133 4.29 -3.29 -10.10
CA LEU A 133 4.11 -4.26 -9.02
C LEU A 133 4.15 -3.56 -7.65
N LEU A 134 5.19 -2.75 -7.41
CA LEU A 134 5.33 -2.01 -6.16
C LEU A 134 4.25 -0.93 -6.00
N ALA A 135 3.76 -0.33 -7.08
CA ALA A 135 2.66 0.63 -7.04
C ALA A 135 1.34 -0.03 -6.59
N PHE A 136 0.99 -1.19 -7.17
CA PHE A 136 -0.19 -1.95 -6.73
C PHE A 136 -0.05 -2.46 -5.29
N SER A 137 1.14 -2.90 -4.88
CA SER A 137 1.39 -3.21 -3.48
C SER A 137 1.33 -1.97 -2.57
N SER A 138 1.49 -0.73 -3.09
CA SER A 138 1.20 0.48 -2.30
C SER A 138 -0.30 0.72 -2.15
N ILE A 139 -1.11 0.41 -3.16
CA ILE A 139 -2.58 0.45 -3.07
C ILE A 139 -3.09 -0.53 -2.02
N GLU A 140 -2.54 -1.74 -2.00
CA GLU A 140 -2.79 -2.75 -0.96
C GLU A 140 -2.56 -2.19 0.44
N ASN A 141 -1.37 -1.69 0.71
CA ASN A 141 -0.99 -1.21 2.05
C ASN A 141 -1.77 0.05 2.45
N VAL A 142 -2.08 0.95 1.52
CA VAL A 142 -3.00 2.07 1.76
C VAL A 142 -4.40 1.54 2.10
N GLY A 143 -4.84 0.49 1.43
CA GLY A 143 -6.08 -0.21 1.76
C GLY A 143 -6.11 -0.70 3.21
N LEU A 144 -5.03 -1.31 3.71
CA LEU A 144 -4.90 -1.73 5.11
C LEU A 144 -4.97 -0.54 6.08
N LEU A 145 -4.34 0.60 5.73
CA LEU A 145 -4.44 1.83 6.52
C LEU A 145 -5.89 2.31 6.64
N PHE A 146 -6.64 2.35 5.54
CA PHE A 146 -8.03 2.78 5.55
C PHE A 146 -8.98 1.75 6.19
N ALA A 147 -8.65 0.46 6.12
CA ALA A 147 -9.38 -0.58 6.84
C ALA A 147 -9.25 -0.41 8.35
N GLY A 148 -8.02 -0.22 8.85
CA GLY A 148 -7.77 0.07 10.27
C GLY A 148 -8.35 1.40 10.73
N PHE A 149 -8.27 2.42 9.90
CA PHE A 149 -8.90 3.72 10.14
C PHE A 149 -10.42 3.61 10.28
N GLY A 150 -11.09 2.89 9.37
CA GLY A 150 -12.52 2.65 9.44
C GLY A 150 -12.91 1.84 10.68
N LEU A 151 -12.10 0.87 11.07
CA LEU A 151 -12.28 0.10 12.30
C LEU A 151 -12.18 0.99 13.55
N ALA A 152 -11.20 1.91 13.59
CA ALA A 152 -11.06 2.90 14.68
C ALA A 152 -12.31 3.78 14.81
N LEU A 153 -12.88 4.25 13.69
CA LEU A 153 -14.12 5.03 13.70
C LEU A 153 -15.33 4.22 14.21
N ILE A 154 -15.43 2.94 13.82
CA ILE A 154 -16.51 2.06 14.31
C ILE A 154 -16.41 1.93 15.85
N PHE A 155 -15.21 1.64 16.37
CA PHE A 155 -15.00 1.51 17.80
C PHE A 155 -15.25 2.81 18.55
N GLN A 156 -14.77 3.94 18.03
CA GLN A 156 -15.01 5.26 18.63
C GLN A 156 -16.50 5.57 18.70
N SER A 157 -17.26 5.32 17.63
CA SER A 157 -18.70 5.53 17.58
C SER A 157 -19.49 4.62 18.54
N ALA A 158 -18.89 3.50 18.95
CA ALA A 158 -19.45 2.57 19.92
C ALA A 158 -19.01 2.85 21.37
N GLY A 159 -18.22 3.91 21.61
CA GLY A 159 -17.67 4.24 22.92
C GLY A 159 -16.54 3.32 23.39
N MET A 160 -15.95 2.56 22.49
CA MET A 160 -14.89 1.57 22.78
C MET A 160 -13.50 2.21 22.61
N SER A 161 -13.08 3.05 23.55
CA SER A 161 -11.87 3.88 23.45
C SER A 161 -10.58 3.05 23.29
N ALA A 162 -10.39 1.99 24.06
CA ALA A 162 -9.17 1.18 24.00
C ALA A 162 -9.00 0.45 22.65
N PRO A 163 -10.01 -0.27 22.12
CA PRO A 163 -9.95 -0.83 20.76
C PRO A 163 -9.80 0.23 19.65
N ALA A 164 -10.45 1.40 19.80
CA ALA A 164 -10.30 2.51 18.86
C ALA A 164 -8.86 3.04 18.82
N ALA A 165 -8.26 3.23 20.00
CA ALA A 165 -6.87 3.64 20.14
C ALA A 165 -5.91 2.61 19.56
N LEU A 166 -6.13 1.30 19.80
CA LEU A 166 -5.32 0.23 19.25
C LEU A 166 -5.36 0.24 17.71
N ALA A 167 -6.55 0.33 17.12
CA ALA A 167 -6.72 0.40 15.68
C ALA A 167 -6.02 1.63 15.09
N LEU A 168 -6.15 2.80 15.74
CA LEU A 168 -5.50 4.02 15.29
C LEU A 168 -3.97 3.96 15.42
N ILE A 169 -3.44 3.38 16.50
CA ILE A 169 -2.00 3.14 16.66
C ILE A 169 -1.49 2.16 15.59
N ALA A 170 -2.23 1.08 15.31
CA ALA A 170 -1.88 0.16 14.25
C ALA A 170 -1.77 0.88 12.88
N VAL A 171 -2.72 1.76 12.55
CA VAL A 171 -2.70 2.59 11.35
C VAL A 171 -1.47 3.50 11.30
N LEU A 172 -1.22 4.26 12.35
CA LEU A 172 -0.08 5.19 12.40
C LEU A 172 1.25 4.45 12.32
N TYR A 173 1.37 3.34 13.03
CA TYR A 173 2.56 2.51 13.03
C TYR A 173 2.79 1.85 11.66
N HIS A 174 1.73 1.33 11.04
CA HIS A 174 1.81 0.79 9.69
C HIS A 174 2.19 1.87 8.66
N ALA A 175 1.69 3.09 8.81
CA ALA A 175 2.07 4.20 7.93
C ALA A 175 3.57 4.51 7.98
N VAL A 176 4.17 4.53 9.18
CA VAL A 176 5.62 4.71 9.36
C VAL A 176 6.39 3.52 8.80
N ASN A 177 6.01 2.30 9.15
CA ASN A 177 6.64 1.07 8.69
C ASN A 177 6.64 0.96 7.17
N HIS A 178 5.51 1.22 6.54
CA HIS A 178 5.35 1.21 5.10
C HIS A 178 6.23 2.25 4.40
N ALA A 179 6.52 3.39 5.04
CA ALA A 179 7.45 4.37 4.48
C ALA A 179 8.86 3.79 4.32
N PHE A 180 9.38 3.09 5.34
CA PHE A 180 10.67 2.42 5.28
C PHE A 180 10.68 1.27 4.27
N MET A 181 9.68 0.40 4.31
CA MET A 181 9.57 -0.75 3.41
C MET A 181 9.51 -0.34 1.94
N LYS A 182 8.63 0.60 1.61
CA LYS A 182 8.48 1.09 0.23
C LYS A 182 9.64 1.94 -0.23
N GLY A 183 10.17 2.78 0.66
CA GLY A 183 11.40 3.53 0.38
C GLY A 183 12.50 2.58 -0.06
N LEU A 184 12.76 1.53 0.70
CA LEU A 184 13.77 0.52 0.42
C LEU A 184 13.54 -0.22 -0.91
N LEU A 185 12.32 -0.69 -1.14
CA LEU A 185 11.99 -1.46 -2.35
C LEU A 185 12.08 -0.61 -3.62
N PHE A 186 11.62 0.65 -3.58
CA PHE A 186 11.74 1.54 -4.74
C PHE A 186 13.18 2.00 -5.00
N VAL A 187 13.98 2.23 -3.96
CA VAL A 187 15.40 2.55 -4.13
C VAL A 187 16.16 1.34 -4.69
N GLY A 188 15.90 0.12 -4.17
CA GLY A 188 16.46 -1.12 -4.69
C GLY A 188 16.07 -1.37 -6.16
N THR A 189 14.79 -1.15 -6.50
CA THR A 189 14.33 -1.20 -7.91
C THR A 189 15.04 -0.16 -8.77
N GLY A 190 15.32 1.02 -8.20
CA GLY A 190 16.07 2.08 -8.86
C GLY A 190 17.49 1.67 -9.19
N ALA A 191 18.18 1.04 -8.23
CA ALA A 191 19.54 0.54 -8.43
C ALA A 191 19.59 -0.57 -9.50
N VAL A 192 18.60 -1.49 -9.50
CA VAL A 192 18.48 -2.52 -10.56
C VAL A 192 18.26 -1.87 -11.92
N LEU A 193 17.33 -0.91 -12.02
CA LEU A 193 17.05 -0.20 -13.27
C LEU A 193 18.26 0.58 -13.78
N HIS A 194 19.00 1.24 -12.89
CA HIS A 194 20.21 1.98 -13.22
C HIS A 194 21.31 1.07 -13.79
N ALA A 195 21.53 -0.09 -13.15
CA ALA A 195 22.58 -1.03 -13.57
C ALA A 195 22.23 -1.85 -14.82
N THR A 196 20.95 -2.10 -15.08
CA THR A 196 20.53 -3.05 -16.13
C THR A 196 19.75 -2.40 -17.27
N GLY A 197 19.22 -1.18 -17.09
CA GLY A 197 18.27 -0.56 -18.01
C GLY A 197 16.92 -1.29 -18.11
N GLN A 198 16.69 -2.34 -17.30
CA GLN A 198 15.52 -3.21 -17.38
C GLN A 198 14.62 -3.05 -16.16
N ARG A 199 13.31 -2.97 -16.40
CA ARG A 199 12.28 -3.02 -15.35
C ARG A 199 11.29 -4.18 -15.54
N ASN A 200 11.34 -4.85 -16.69
CA ASN A 200 10.50 -6.00 -16.96
C ASN A 200 11.08 -7.24 -16.25
N LEU A 201 10.30 -7.81 -15.34
CA LEU A 201 10.66 -8.99 -14.56
C LEU A 201 11.02 -10.19 -15.45
N GLY A 202 10.35 -10.34 -16.61
CA GLY A 202 10.62 -11.41 -17.55
C GLY A 202 12.00 -11.37 -18.21
N ARG A 203 12.73 -10.25 -18.08
CA ARG A 203 14.08 -10.06 -18.63
C ARG A 203 15.18 -10.07 -17.57
N LEU A 204 14.81 -10.06 -16.28
CA LEU A 204 15.73 -10.07 -15.14
C LEU A 204 16.02 -11.49 -14.66
N GLY A 205 17.02 -11.67 -13.81
CA GLY A 205 17.38 -12.91 -13.13
C GLY A 205 18.83 -12.96 -12.71
N GLY A 206 19.13 -13.68 -11.62
CA GLY A 206 20.49 -13.97 -11.16
C GLY A 206 21.29 -12.79 -10.62
N LEU A 207 20.66 -11.66 -10.34
CA LEU A 207 21.35 -10.43 -9.96
C LEU A 207 21.97 -10.47 -8.56
N ILE A 208 21.61 -11.42 -7.69
CA ILE A 208 22.19 -11.55 -6.34
C ILE A 208 23.73 -11.70 -6.36
N HIS A 209 24.27 -12.34 -7.39
CA HIS A 209 25.71 -12.53 -7.52
C HIS A 209 26.44 -11.29 -8.06
N ARG A 210 25.75 -10.41 -8.76
CA ARG A 210 26.30 -9.19 -9.36
C ARG A 210 26.04 -7.96 -8.51
N MET A 211 24.90 -7.93 -7.83
CA MET A 211 24.43 -6.80 -7.03
C MET A 211 24.10 -7.22 -5.58
N PRO A 212 25.03 -7.83 -4.82
CA PRO A 212 24.74 -8.31 -3.48
C PRO A 212 24.37 -7.19 -2.50
N TRP A 213 24.96 -6.00 -2.62
CA TRP A 213 24.63 -4.86 -1.79
C TRP A 213 23.25 -4.26 -2.07
N VAL A 214 22.66 -4.54 -3.23
CA VAL A 214 21.27 -4.22 -3.55
C VAL A 214 20.36 -5.36 -3.13
N ALA A 215 20.76 -6.61 -3.39
CA ALA A 215 19.93 -7.79 -3.15
C ALA A 215 19.58 -7.97 -1.66
N TRP A 216 20.57 -7.94 -0.77
CA TRP A 216 20.34 -8.21 0.65
C TRP A 216 19.44 -7.17 1.34
N PRO A 217 19.65 -5.85 1.18
CA PRO A 217 18.68 -4.87 1.70
C PRO A 217 17.30 -5.00 1.07
N THR A 218 17.22 -5.26 -0.25
CA THR A 218 15.94 -5.47 -0.92
C THR A 218 15.21 -6.70 -0.37
N LEU A 219 15.93 -7.77 0.00
CA LEU A 219 15.36 -8.93 0.68
C LEU A 219 14.75 -8.54 2.03
N VAL A 220 15.44 -7.74 2.82
CA VAL A 220 14.89 -7.23 4.09
C VAL A 220 13.59 -6.48 3.84
N GLY A 221 13.54 -5.58 2.84
CA GLY A 221 12.32 -4.86 2.48
C GLY A 221 11.19 -5.78 2.00
N ALA A 222 11.54 -6.80 1.21
CA ALA A 222 10.57 -7.79 0.71
C ALA A 222 9.99 -8.65 1.84
N LEU A 223 10.83 -9.12 2.76
CA LEU A 223 10.38 -9.88 3.94
C LEU A 223 9.57 -9.01 4.91
N ALA A 224 9.95 -7.72 5.05
CA ALA A 224 9.25 -6.80 5.90
C ALA A 224 7.82 -6.53 5.40
N ILE A 225 7.65 -6.22 4.12
CA ILE A 225 6.32 -5.95 3.54
C ILE A 225 5.48 -7.23 3.34
N ALA A 226 6.11 -8.40 3.35
CA ALA A 226 5.44 -9.70 3.40
C ALA A 226 4.93 -10.07 4.81
N GLY A 227 5.07 -9.16 5.78
CA GLY A 227 4.60 -9.39 7.14
C GLY A 227 5.35 -10.49 7.90
N LEU A 228 6.65 -10.70 7.64
CA LEU A 228 7.41 -11.76 8.30
C LEU A 228 8.09 -11.26 9.58
N PRO A 229 7.87 -11.96 10.73
CA PRO A 229 8.55 -11.64 11.96
C PRO A 229 10.07 -11.93 11.85
N PRO A 230 10.95 -11.16 12.52
CA PRO A 230 10.65 -10.10 13.47
C PRO A 230 10.67 -8.69 12.86
N LEU A 231 10.34 -8.53 11.58
CA LEU A 231 10.39 -7.25 10.88
C LEU A 231 9.14 -6.40 11.16
N ASN A 232 9.26 -5.12 10.86
CA ASN A 232 8.29 -4.09 11.22
C ASN A 232 6.90 -4.28 10.57
N GLY A 233 6.82 -4.84 9.36
CA GLY A 233 5.53 -5.12 8.68
C GLY A 233 4.65 -6.08 9.49
N PHE A 234 5.26 -7.18 9.99
CA PHE A 234 4.56 -8.12 10.86
C PHE A 234 3.92 -7.43 12.06
N VAL A 235 4.67 -6.59 12.77
CA VAL A 235 4.17 -5.96 14.01
C VAL A 235 2.96 -5.10 13.73
N SER A 236 2.98 -4.31 12.66
CA SER A 236 1.86 -3.42 12.33
C SER A 236 0.61 -4.17 11.85
N GLU A 237 0.77 -5.23 11.06
CA GLU A 237 -0.34 -6.09 10.63
C GLU A 237 -0.90 -6.91 11.79
N TRP A 238 -0.04 -7.41 12.67
CA TRP A 238 -0.44 -8.09 13.88
C TRP A 238 -1.25 -7.19 14.81
N LEU A 239 -0.85 -5.93 15.02
CA LEU A 239 -1.63 -4.95 15.79
C LEU A 239 -3.00 -4.69 15.16
N LEU A 240 -3.07 -4.58 13.83
CA LEU A 240 -4.33 -4.43 13.11
C LEU A 240 -5.24 -5.64 13.31
N LEU A 241 -4.70 -6.86 13.20
CA LEU A 241 -5.45 -8.09 13.46
C LEU A 241 -5.91 -8.17 14.93
N GLN A 242 -5.07 -7.75 15.90
CA GLN A 242 -5.48 -7.67 17.31
C GLN A 242 -6.66 -6.70 17.50
N ALA A 243 -6.66 -5.56 16.81
CA ALA A 243 -7.79 -4.63 16.84
C ALA A 243 -9.07 -5.30 16.27
N PHE A 244 -8.97 -6.04 15.17
CA PHE A 244 -10.11 -6.78 14.61
C PHE A 244 -10.66 -7.86 15.56
N LEU A 245 -9.83 -8.46 16.42
CA LEU A 245 -10.30 -9.45 17.42
C LEU A 245 -11.23 -8.84 18.47
N SER A 246 -11.14 -7.53 18.73
CA SER A 246 -12.08 -6.81 19.60
C SER A 246 -13.45 -6.54 18.96
N ALA A 247 -13.64 -6.95 17.72
CA ALA A 247 -14.88 -6.72 16.96
C ALA A 247 -16.13 -7.37 17.59
N HIS A 248 -15.97 -8.47 18.32
CA HIS A 248 -17.05 -9.17 18.99
C HIS A 248 -17.70 -8.37 20.13
N GLU A 249 -17.03 -7.33 20.62
CA GLU A 249 -17.51 -6.44 21.68
C GLU A 249 -18.39 -5.30 21.14
N VAL A 250 -18.46 -5.10 19.80
CA VAL A 250 -19.25 -4.02 19.19
C VAL A 250 -20.76 -4.26 19.45
N PRO A 251 -21.50 -3.29 19.99
CA PRO A 251 -22.91 -3.50 20.40
C PRO A 251 -23.90 -3.53 19.24
N ARG A 252 -23.48 -3.90 18.02
CA ARG A 252 -24.31 -3.97 16.80
C ARG A 252 -24.12 -5.33 16.14
N LEU A 253 -25.15 -6.17 16.19
CA LEU A 253 -25.13 -7.54 15.65
C LEU A 253 -24.65 -7.62 14.19
N PHE A 254 -25.08 -6.71 13.34
CA PHE A 254 -24.66 -6.65 11.93
C PHE A 254 -23.14 -6.47 11.80
N LEU A 255 -22.55 -5.57 12.59
CA LEU A 255 -21.10 -5.33 12.55
C LEU A 255 -20.33 -6.53 13.12
N ASN A 256 -20.84 -7.19 14.16
CA ASN A 256 -20.24 -8.40 14.71
C ASN A 256 -20.14 -9.54 13.69
N MET A 257 -21.05 -9.61 12.74
CA MET A 257 -21.00 -10.59 11.65
C MET A 257 -20.07 -10.15 10.50
N LEU A 258 -19.99 -8.84 10.25
CA LEU A 258 -19.21 -8.29 9.13
C LEU A 258 -17.71 -8.15 9.44
N LEU A 259 -17.35 -7.77 10.66
CA LEU A 259 -15.95 -7.49 11.04
C LEU A 259 -15.03 -8.72 10.94
N PRO A 260 -15.44 -9.96 11.30
CA PRO A 260 -14.65 -11.16 11.06
C PRO A 260 -14.33 -11.40 9.58
N LEU A 261 -15.23 -11.03 8.67
CA LEU A 261 -14.94 -11.08 7.23
C LEU A 261 -13.82 -10.09 6.86
N GLY A 262 -13.80 -8.91 7.48
CA GLY A 262 -12.69 -7.96 7.35
C GLY A 262 -11.36 -8.55 7.79
N THR A 263 -11.34 -9.28 8.92
CA THR A 263 -10.16 -10.01 9.39
C THR A 263 -9.67 -11.03 8.35
N ALA A 264 -10.60 -11.80 7.77
CA ALA A 264 -10.26 -12.78 6.74
C ALA A 264 -9.67 -12.12 5.48
N VAL A 265 -10.20 -10.97 5.06
CA VAL A 265 -9.66 -10.21 3.92
C VAL A 265 -8.26 -9.68 4.23
N VAL A 266 -8.01 -9.15 5.43
CA VAL A 266 -6.66 -8.71 5.85
C VAL A 266 -5.68 -9.86 5.84
N ALA A 267 -6.04 -11.01 6.41
CA ALA A 267 -5.19 -12.21 6.42
C ALA A 267 -4.91 -12.73 4.99
N LEU A 268 -5.90 -12.70 4.10
CA LEU A 268 -5.74 -13.08 2.69
C LEU A 268 -4.80 -12.10 1.97
N ALA A 269 -4.96 -10.80 2.19
CA ALA A 269 -4.09 -9.78 1.61
C ALA A 269 -2.63 -9.97 2.05
N ALA A 270 -2.38 -10.19 3.34
CA ALA A 270 -1.05 -10.47 3.89
C ALA A 270 -0.42 -11.74 3.27
N ALA A 271 -1.17 -12.83 3.14
CA ALA A 271 -0.69 -14.05 2.50
C ALA A 271 -0.31 -13.82 1.03
N LEU A 272 -1.13 -13.08 0.29
CA LEU A 272 -0.86 -12.74 -1.11
C LEU A 272 0.32 -11.75 -1.23
N ALA A 273 0.51 -10.82 -0.26
CA ALA A 273 1.69 -9.95 -0.21
C ALA A 273 2.99 -10.77 -0.11
N GLY A 274 3.01 -11.78 0.74
CA GLY A 274 4.12 -12.73 0.80
C GLY A 274 4.40 -13.39 -0.55
N TYR A 275 3.36 -13.87 -1.23
CA TYR A 275 3.48 -14.45 -2.57
C TYR A 275 4.06 -13.44 -3.59
N VAL A 276 3.56 -12.20 -3.59
CA VAL A 276 4.04 -11.13 -4.48
C VAL A 276 5.53 -10.85 -4.25
N MET A 277 5.98 -10.83 -3.01
CA MET A 277 7.37 -10.54 -2.66
C MET A 277 8.30 -11.71 -2.99
N VAL A 278 7.86 -12.96 -2.85
CA VAL A 278 8.59 -14.14 -3.34
C VAL A 278 8.77 -14.05 -4.86
N LYS A 279 7.72 -13.73 -5.61
CA LYS A 279 7.81 -13.47 -7.05
C LYS A 279 8.79 -12.35 -7.35
N PHE A 280 8.64 -11.19 -6.72
CA PHE A 280 9.48 -10.01 -6.97
C PHE A 280 10.96 -10.32 -6.74
N PHE A 281 11.30 -10.78 -5.54
CA PHE A 281 12.69 -11.05 -5.17
C PHE A 281 13.27 -12.24 -5.96
N GLY A 282 12.52 -13.34 -6.06
CA GLY A 282 12.94 -14.56 -6.72
C GLY A 282 13.26 -14.35 -8.20
N VAL A 283 12.38 -13.65 -8.91
CA VAL A 283 12.57 -13.45 -10.36
C VAL A 283 13.69 -12.44 -10.67
N VAL A 284 13.87 -11.41 -9.82
CA VAL A 284 14.90 -10.38 -10.02
C VAL A 284 16.29 -10.86 -9.64
N PHE A 285 16.42 -11.44 -8.44
CA PHE A 285 17.72 -11.69 -7.84
C PHE A 285 18.19 -13.14 -7.91
N LEU A 286 17.26 -14.10 -7.91
CA LEU A 286 17.62 -15.53 -7.92
C LEU A 286 17.64 -16.11 -9.36
N GLY A 287 18.04 -17.39 -9.47
CA GLY A 287 18.14 -18.09 -10.73
C GLY A 287 19.35 -17.66 -11.58
N GLN A 288 19.17 -17.71 -12.90
CA GLN A 288 20.20 -17.38 -13.89
C GLN A 288 19.85 -16.11 -14.66
N PRO A 289 20.87 -15.31 -15.11
CA PRO A 289 20.64 -14.16 -15.98
C PRO A 289 19.91 -14.57 -17.27
N ARG A 290 18.79 -13.91 -17.57
CA ARG A 290 18.00 -14.22 -18.78
C ARG A 290 18.56 -13.54 -20.01
N GLU A 291 19.19 -12.38 -19.86
CA GLU A 291 19.81 -11.62 -20.94
C GLU A 291 21.33 -11.54 -20.71
N ALA A 292 22.10 -11.56 -21.81
CA ALA A 292 23.55 -11.48 -21.73
C ALA A 292 24.04 -10.19 -21.08
N ALA A 293 23.34 -9.06 -21.32
CA ALA A 293 23.67 -7.76 -20.74
C ALA A 293 23.62 -7.73 -19.20
N LEU A 294 22.88 -8.64 -18.55
CA LEU A 294 22.85 -8.72 -17.08
C LEU A 294 24.17 -9.20 -16.46
N LYS A 295 25.04 -9.82 -17.27
CA LYS A 295 26.37 -10.26 -16.82
C LYS A 295 27.30 -9.09 -16.52
N ASP A 296 27.05 -7.94 -17.12
CA ASP A 296 27.82 -6.71 -16.98
C ASP A 296 27.22 -5.73 -15.93
N ALA A 297 26.14 -6.15 -15.29
CA ALA A 297 25.50 -5.34 -14.25
C ALA A 297 26.48 -5.09 -13.07
N HIS A 298 26.63 -3.83 -12.70
CA HIS A 298 27.44 -3.40 -11.58
C HIS A 298 26.60 -3.17 -10.32
N ASP A 299 27.20 -3.35 -9.14
CA ASP A 299 26.52 -3.11 -7.87
C ASP A 299 26.39 -1.61 -7.56
N ALA A 300 25.51 -1.26 -6.65
CA ALA A 300 25.23 0.11 -6.23
C ALA A 300 26.47 0.84 -5.70
N GLY A 301 26.53 2.15 -5.94
CA GLY A 301 27.54 3.03 -5.36
C GLY A 301 27.38 3.21 -3.86
N TRP A 302 28.41 3.75 -3.17
CA TRP A 302 28.40 3.88 -1.71
C TRP A 302 27.21 4.70 -1.15
N ARG A 303 26.76 5.75 -1.88
CA ARG A 303 25.63 6.61 -1.47
C ARG A 303 24.31 5.83 -1.53
N GLU A 304 24.12 5.06 -2.58
CA GLU A 304 22.94 4.21 -2.74
C GLU A 304 22.92 3.12 -1.67
N ARG A 305 24.05 2.47 -1.40
CA ARG A 305 24.22 1.47 -0.32
C ARG A 305 23.86 2.08 1.04
N ALA A 306 24.38 3.26 1.36
CA ALA A 306 24.10 3.94 2.62
C ALA A 306 22.60 4.22 2.79
N GLY A 307 21.93 4.71 1.75
CA GLY A 307 20.48 4.93 1.76
C GLY A 307 19.69 3.63 1.94
N MET A 308 20.07 2.57 1.25
CA MET A 308 19.42 1.26 1.39
C MET A 308 19.65 0.64 2.77
N ILE A 309 20.86 0.74 3.32
CA ILE A 309 21.19 0.24 4.68
C ILE A 309 20.38 1.01 5.72
N TRP A 310 20.26 2.34 5.59
CA TRP A 310 19.44 3.16 6.49
C TRP A 310 17.97 2.72 6.50
N LEU A 311 17.38 2.53 5.32
CA LEU A 311 15.99 2.09 5.19
C LEU A 311 15.79 0.65 5.69
N ALA A 312 16.75 -0.25 5.42
CA ALA A 312 16.74 -1.61 5.94
C ALA A 312 16.88 -1.66 7.47
N ALA A 313 17.77 -0.82 8.03
CA ALA A 313 17.90 -0.66 9.47
C ALA A 313 16.58 -0.20 10.11
N GLY A 314 15.86 0.72 9.48
CA GLY A 314 14.52 1.12 9.92
C GLY A 314 13.54 -0.05 9.95
N CYS A 315 13.51 -0.90 8.90
CA CYS A 315 12.66 -2.10 8.87
C CYS A 315 12.96 -3.07 10.02
N VAL A 316 14.24 -3.23 10.38
CA VAL A 316 14.68 -4.10 11.48
C VAL A 316 14.40 -3.46 12.83
N LEU A 317 14.81 -2.20 13.03
CA LEU A 317 14.68 -1.52 14.32
C LEU A 317 13.23 -1.36 14.76
N PHE A 318 12.35 -0.93 13.86
CA PHE A 318 10.93 -0.85 14.17
C PHE A 318 10.27 -2.22 14.35
N GLY A 319 10.86 -3.30 13.82
CA GLY A 319 10.40 -4.67 14.10
C GLY A 319 10.83 -5.16 15.48
N LEU A 320 12.06 -4.85 15.90
CA LEU A 320 12.65 -5.35 17.14
C LEU A 320 12.29 -4.50 18.38
N LEU A 321 12.08 -3.21 18.18
CA LEU A 321 11.82 -2.22 19.23
C LEU A 321 10.49 -1.47 18.96
N PRO A 322 9.35 -2.17 18.82
CA PRO A 322 8.09 -1.53 18.46
C PRO A 322 7.56 -0.60 19.54
N ASN A 323 7.76 -0.94 20.82
CA ASN A 323 7.17 -0.19 21.94
C ASN A 323 7.67 1.25 22.03
N GLN A 324 8.91 1.53 21.63
CA GLN A 324 9.46 2.88 21.60
C GLN A 324 8.73 3.76 20.56
N ALA A 325 8.47 3.20 19.39
CA ALA A 325 7.71 3.92 18.37
C ALA A 325 6.22 4.03 18.71
N ILE A 326 5.61 2.97 19.24
CA ILE A 326 4.21 2.94 19.66
C ILE A 326 3.95 3.95 20.78
N SER A 327 4.82 4.06 21.77
CA SER A 327 4.69 5.04 22.86
C SER A 327 4.73 6.49 22.37
N LEU A 328 5.51 6.76 21.32
CA LEU A 328 5.52 8.06 20.66
C LEU A 328 4.23 8.31 19.87
N LEU A 329 3.78 7.32 19.10
CA LEU A 329 2.57 7.41 18.28
C LEU A 329 1.29 7.44 19.11
N ALA A 330 1.28 6.86 20.32
CA ALA A 330 0.16 6.89 21.25
C ALA A 330 -0.22 8.31 21.71
N ARG A 331 0.68 9.28 21.56
CA ARG A 331 0.37 10.71 21.80
C ARG A 331 -0.71 11.24 20.84
N VAL A 332 -0.84 10.66 19.64
CA VAL A 332 -1.84 11.11 18.65
C VAL A 332 -3.26 10.74 19.08
N PRO A 333 -3.60 9.47 19.42
CA PRO A 333 -4.90 9.15 19.98
C PRO A 333 -5.22 9.92 21.28
N VAL A 334 -4.22 10.22 22.11
CA VAL A 334 -4.41 11.07 23.31
C VAL A 334 -4.81 12.49 22.92
N GLN A 335 -4.15 13.08 21.92
CA GLN A 335 -4.47 14.42 21.42
C GLN A 335 -5.89 14.51 20.84
N PHE A 336 -6.40 13.42 20.29
CA PHE A 336 -7.76 13.34 19.73
C PHE A 336 -8.81 12.91 20.77
N GLY A 337 -8.43 12.73 22.03
CA GLY A 337 -9.37 12.29 23.09
C GLY A 337 -9.84 10.85 22.96
N VAL A 338 -9.17 10.04 22.10
CA VAL A 338 -9.48 8.61 21.88
C VAL A 338 -8.85 7.73 22.97
N LEU A 339 -7.72 8.16 23.51
CA LEU A 339 -6.94 7.42 24.51
C LEU A 339 -6.66 8.31 25.72
N GLU A 340 -6.76 7.75 26.92
CA GLU A 340 -6.40 8.46 28.14
C GLU A 340 -4.87 8.67 28.25
N PRO A 341 -4.43 9.82 28.81
CA PRO A 341 -3.02 10.06 29.07
C PRO A 341 -2.42 9.01 30.01
N GLY A 342 -1.23 8.50 29.67
CA GLY A 342 -0.51 7.52 30.50
C GLY A 342 -0.80 6.06 30.20
N ALA A 343 -1.65 5.76 29.21
CA ALA A 343 -1.86 4.38 28.76
C ALA A 343 -0.54 3.76 28.24
N THR A 344 -0.26 2.53 28.66
CA THR A 344 0.94 1.77 28.27
C THR A 344 0.57 0.52 27.50
N PHE A 345 1.41 0.13 26.53
CA PHE A 345 1.20 -1.03 25.65
C PHE A 345 2.21 -2.15 25.97
N GLY A 346 2.44 -2.43 27.23
CA GLY A 346 3.40 -3.41 27.72
C GLY A 346 4.72 -2.80 28.17
N SER A 347 5.76 -3.63 28.24
CA SER A 347 7.11 -3.23 28.61
C SER A 347 7.98 -2.97 27.38
N TRP A 348 9.20 -2.45 27.57
CA TRP A 348 10.10 -2.11 26.45
C TRP A 348 10.45 -3.31 25.52
N TRP A 349 10.35 -4.54 26.00
CA TRP A 349 10.68 -5.78 25.26
C TRP A 349 9.45 -6.65 24.94
N LEU A 350 8.32 -6.39 25.58
CA LEU A 350 7.07 -7.13 25.42
C LEU A 350 5.96 -6.18 24.97
N LEU A 351 5.42 -6.43 23.80
CA LEU A 351 4.24 -5.74 23.29
C LEU A 351 2.97 -6.46 23.76
N ASP A 352 2.15 -5.76 24.53
CA ASP A 352 0.87 -6.23 25.05
C ASP A 352 -0.21 -5.20 24.69
N PRO A 353 -0.90 -5.37 23.57
CA PRO A 353 -1.78 -4.34 23.01
C PRO A 353 -3.07 -4.11 23.80
N VAL A 354 -3.56 -5.14 24.50
CA VAL A 354 -4.75 -5.05 25.36
C VAL A 354 -4.59 -5.96 26.58
N ALA A 355 -4.66 -5.37 27.76
CA ALA A 355 -4.47 -6.07 29.00
C ALA A 355 -5.42 -7.29 29.18
N GLY A 356 -4.85 -8.45 29.38
CA GLY A 356 -5.49 -9.59 30.02
C GLY A 356 -6.21 -10.60 29.12
N ARG A 357 -6.39 -10.38 27.81
CA ARG A 357 -7.14 -11.31 26.93
C ARG A 357 -6.56 -11.59 25.55
N GLN A 358 -5.53 -10.87 25.11
CA GLN A 358 -4.99 -10.97 23.77
C GLN A 358 -3.53 -11.42 23.82
N ALA A 359 -3.03 -11.99 22.70
CA ALA A 359 -1.69 -12.49 22.63
C ALA A 359 -0.66 -11.36 22.79
N SER A 360 0.38 -11.60 23.57
CA SER A 360 1.55 -10.72 23.68
C SER A 360 2.62 -11.13 22.67
N TYR A 361 3.47 -10.17 22.24
CA TYR A 361 4.56 -10.43 21.31
C TYR A 361 5.87 -9.86 21.82
N ALA A 362 6.90 -10.71 21.88
CA ALA A 362 8.25 -10.38 22.32
C ALA A 362 9.24 -10.51 21.14
N PRO A 363 9.49 -9.45 20.35
CA PRO A 363 10.31 -9.54 19.15
C PRO A 363 11.73 -10.04 19.38
N LEU A 364 12.38 -9.59 20.47
CA LEU A 364 13.74 -9.98 20.81
C LEU A 364 13.83 -11.46 21.23
N VAL A 365 12.83 -11.96 21.97
CA VAL A 365 12.77 -13.36 22.34
C VAL A 365 12.53 -14.22 21.10
N PHE A 366 11.63 -13.80 20.22
CA PHE A 366 11.39 -14.46 18.93
C PHE A 366 12.68 -14.54 18.10
N LEU A 367 13.40 -13.44 17.94
CA LEU A 367 14.67 -13.39 17.21
C LEU A 367 15.71 -14.33 17.86
N ALA A 368 15.80 -14.34 19.19
CA ALA A 368 16.74 -15.21 19.90
C ALA A 368 16.43 -16.68 19.67
N ILE A 369 15.13 -17.08 19.73
CA ILE A 369 14.69 -18.45 19.47
C ILE A 369 15.01 -18.85 18.03
N VAL A 370 14.65 -18.02 17.05
CA VAL A 370 14.92 -18.32 15.63
C VAL A 370 16.42 -18.43 15.37
N SER A 371 17.23 -17.52 15.93
CA SER A 371 18.69 -17.57 15.81
C SER A 371 19.27 -18.82 16.43
N LEU A 372 18.80 -19.20 17.62
CA LEU A 372 19.21 -20.44 18.29
C LEU A 372 18.86 -21.68 17.46
N CYS A 373 17.64 -21.74 16.91
CA CYS A 373 17.20 -22.83 16.04
C CYS A 373 18.07 -22.94 14.79
N VAL A 374 18.38 -21.81 14.14
CA VAL A 374 19.25 -21.77 12.95
C VAL A 374 20.65 -22.26 13.30
N VAL A 375 21.26 -21.74 14.38
CA VAL A 375 22.59 -22.14 14.83
C VAL A 375 22.63 -23.62 15.22
N ALA A 376 21.64 -24.09 15.98
CA ALA A 376 21.51 -25.50 16.36
C ALA A 376 21.38 -26.42 15.15
N THR A 377 20.56 -26.01 14.15
CA THR A 377 20.39 -26.76 12.90
C THR A 377 21.71 -26.82 12.11
N ILE A 378 22.40 -25.68 11.94
CA ILE A 378 23.69 -25.63 11.26
C ILE A 378 24.72 -26.51 11.99
N PHE A 379 24.75 -26.43 13.33
CA PHE A 379 25.65 -27.27 14.15
C PHE A 379 25.33 -28.74 13.98
N ALA A 380 24.07 -29.16 14.12
CA ALA A 380 23.63 -30.55 13.99
C ALA A 380 23.96 -31.11 12.59
N VAL A 381 23.59 -30.37 11.52
CA VAL A 381 23.91 -30.77 10.15
C VAL A 381 25.43 -30.88 9.95
N SER A 382 26.20 -29.89 10.41
CA SER A 382 27.66 -29.90 10.31
C SER A 382 28.26 -31.08 11.04
N ARG A 383 27.69 -31.47 12.20
CA ARG A 383 28.17 -32.61 13.02
C ARG A 383 27.84 -33.95 12.35
N ILE A 384 26.60 -34.09 11.85
CA ILE A 384 26.12 -35.31 11.17
C ILE A 384 26.91 -35.55 9.88
N TYR A 385 27.09 -34.58 9.07
CA TYR A 385 27.80 -34.68 7.80
C TYR A 385 29.31 -34.46 7.93
N ARG A 386 29.87 -34.37 9.14
CA ARG A 386 31.30 -34.20 9.42
C ARG A 386 31.93 -33.03 8.63
N ARG A 387 31.21 -31.94 8.46
CA ARG A 387 31.57 -30.75 7.65
C ARG A 387 31.87 -31.04 6.18
N ARG A 388 31.45 -32.18 5.67
CA ARG A 388 31.61 -32.51 4.24
C ARG A 388 30.51 -31.81 3.44
N VAL A 389 30.89 -30.82 2.64
CA VAL A 389 29.99 -30.17 1.68
C VAL A 389 30.10 -30.89 0.37
N ARG A 390 29.04 -31.58 -0.04
CA ARG A 390 28.94 -32.19 -1.37
C ARG A 390 28.43 -31.13 -2.34
N ARG A 391 29.24 -30.77 -3.34
CA ARG A 391 28.83 -29.91 -4.45
C ARG A 391 28.51 -30.80 -5.63
N GLY A 392 27.38 -30.58 -6.28
CA GLY A 392 26.94 -31.27 -7.49
C GLY A 392 26.19 -30.32 -8.40
N ALA A 393 25.94 -30.73 -9.62
CA ALA A 393 25.04 -30.01 -10.51
C ALA A 393 23.62 -29.99 -9.91
N PRO A 394 22.84 -28.92 -10.12
CA PRO A 394 21.44 -28.92 -9.73
C PRO A 394 20.69 -30.06 -10.43
N TRP A 395 19.64 -30.55 -9.76
CA TRP A 395 18.76 -31.58 -10.37
C TRP A 395 18.09 -31.03 -11.63
N ASP A 396 18.20 -31.74 -12.73
CA ASP A 396 17.77 -31.31 -14.07
C ASP A 396 16.62 -32.16 -14.65
N CYS A 397 16.05 -33.07 -13.87
CA CYS A 397 15.02 -34.02 -14.34
C CYS A 397 15.38 -34.80 -15.63
N GLY A 398 16.67 -34.95 -15.92
CA GLY A 398 17.15 -35.59 -17.13
C GLY A 398 17.24 -34.69 -18.36
N PHE A 399 17.01 -33.39 -18.24
CA PHE A 399 17.13 -32.45 -19.38
C PHE A 399 18.58 -32.05 -19.70
N GLY A 400 19.54 -32.41 -18.87
CA GLY A 400 20.95 -32.08 -19.06
C GLY A 400 21.30 -30.68 -18.54
N ARG A 401 22.00 -29.87 -19.32
CA ARG A 401 22.35 -28.51 -18.87
C ARG A 401 21.14 -27.62 -18.74
N LEU A 402 20.86 -27.18 -17.51
CA LEU A 402 19.84 -26.18 -17.25
C LEU A 402 20.28 -24.81 -17.77
N ASP A 403 19.41 -24.13 -18.47
CA ASP A 403 19.61 -22.78 -18.98
C ASP A 403 18.61 -21.78 -18.37
N SER A 404 18.75 -20.50 -18.74
CA SER A 404 17.89 -19.43 -18.23
C SER A 404 16.41 -19.53 -18.64
N ARG A 405 16.07 -20.42 -19.59
CA ARG A 405 14.68 -20.68 -20.03
C ARG A 405 13.98 -21.69 -19.14
N MET A 406 14.75 -22.50 -18.38
CA MET A 406 14.27 -23.58 -17.52
C MET A 406 14.09 -23.09 -16.07
N GLN A 407 13.57 -21.88 -15.87
CA GLN A 407 13.30 -21.28 -14.55
C GLN A 407 11.96 -20.53 -14.57
N ASP A 408 11.34 -20.42 -13.41
CA ASP A 408 10.06 -19.74 -13.26
C ASP A 408 10.11 -18.29 -13.74
N THR A 409 9.05 -17.89 -14.44
CA THR A 409 8.89 -16.54 -14.97
C THR A 409 7.93 -15.73 -14.11
N ALA A 410 7.99 -14.41 -14.24
CA ALA A 410 7.02 -13.53 -13.60
C ALA A 410 5.56 -13.84 -13.99
N GLU A 411 5.37 -14.33 -15.21
CA GLU A 411 4.07 -14.72 -15.74
C GLU A 411 3.63 -16.10 -15.23
N GLY A 412 4.56 -17.05 -15.09
CA GLY A 412 4.33 -18.34 -14.45
C GLY A 412 3.85 -18.17 -13.01
N PHE A 413 4.54 -17.35 -12.24
CA PHE A 413 4.09 -16.97 -10.90
C PHE A 413 2.70 -16.30 -10.90
N GLY A 414 2.40 -15.46 -11.88
CA GLY A 414 1.09 -14.81 -11.97
C GLY A 414 -0.06 -15.74 -12.37
N GLN A 415 0.22 -16.90 -12.95
CA GLN A 415 -0.80 -17.76 -13.52
C GLN A 415 -1.82 -18.31 -12.52
N PRO A 416 -1.45 -18.88 -11.36
CA PRO A 416 -2.42 -19.34 -10.36
C PRO A 416 -3.34 -18.22 -9.88
N ILE A 417 -2.79 -17.02 -9.67
CA ILE A 417 -3.58 -15.86 -9.22
C ILE A 417 -4.58 -15.43 -10.28
N ARG A 418 -4.18 -15.43 -11.56
CA ARG A 418 -5.10 -15.12 -12.67
C ARG A 418 -6.27 -16.10 -12.74
N HIS A 419 -6.05 -17.37 -12.44
CA HIS A 419 -7.10 -18.38 -12.45
C HIS A 419 -8.03 -18.27 -11.23
N ILE A 420 -7.47 -18.13 -10.03
CA ILE A 420 -8.25 -18.06 -8.78
C ILE A 420 -9.09 -16.77 -8.75
N PHE A 421 -8.51 -15.65 -9.18
CA PHE A 421 -9.12 -14.33 -9.15
C PHE A 421 -9.62 -13.86 -10.52
N GLU A 422 -9.97 -14.79 -11.42
CA GLU A 422 -10.49 -14.47 -12.76
C GLU A 422 -11.60 -13.43 -12.79
N PRO A 423 -12.53 -13.37 -11.81
CA PRO A 423 -13.57 -12.33 -11.78
C PRO A 423 -13.05 -10.89 -11.77
N PHE A 424 -11.83 -10.65 -11.26
CA PHE A 424 -11.21 -9.32 -11.24
C PHE A 424 -10.59 -8.94 -12.59
N PHE A 425 -10.30 -9.92 -13.45
CA PHE A 425 -9.55 -9.72 -14.69
C PHE A 425 -10.42 -9.94 -15.93
N GLY A 426 -10.20 -9.12 -16.96
CA GLY A 426 -10.55 -9.48 -18.33
C GLY A 426 -9.36 -10.23 -18.94
N MET A 427 -9.49 -11.53 -19.20
CA MET A 427 -8.41 -12.32 -19.75
C MET A 427 -8.67 -12.65 -21.22
N ARG A 428 -7.68 -12.37 -22.08
CA ARG A 428 -7.62 -12.86 -23.45
C ARG A 428 -6.47 -13.85 -23.53
N ARG A 429 -6.77 -15.10 -23.92
CA ARG A 429 -5.80 -16.20 -24.01
C ARG A 429 -5.66 -16.64 -25.44
N GLU A 430 -4.41 -16.66 -25.93
CA GLU A 430 -4.03 -17.31 -27.17
C GLU A 430 -3.31 -18.61 -26.81
N LEU A 431 -3.96 -19.73 -27.06
CA LEU A 431 -3.43 -21.07 -26.75
C LEU A 431 -2.82 -21.66 -28.02
N PRO A 432 -1.60 -22.22 -27.94
CA PRO A 432 -1.00 -22.92 -29.07
C PRO A 432 -1.80 -24.19 -29.40
N ARG A 433 -1.93 -24.49 -30.68
CA ARG A 433 -2.49 -25.77 -31.16
C ARG A 433 -1.36 -26.80 -31.26
N PRO A 434 -1.66 -28.10 -31.09
CA PRO A 434 -0.63 -29.16 -31.21
C PRO A 434 0.09 -29.21 -32.56
N THR A 435 -0.53 -28.65 -33.59
CA THR A 435 -0.01 -28.65 -34.98
C THR A 435 0.63 -27.33 -35.39
N ASP A 436 0.75 -26.35 -34.48
CA ASP A 436 1.33 -25.05 -34.80
C ASP A 436 2.84 -25.21 -35.07
N PRO A 437 3.35 -24.69 -36.19
CA PRO A 437 4.77 -24.78 -36.52
C PRO A 437 5.65 -23.91 -35.60
N ALA A 438 5.09 -22.88 -34.96
CA ALA A 438 5.74 -22.02 -33.98
C ALA A 438 4.78 -21.78 -32.82
N PRO A 439 4.61 -22.78 -31.93
CA PRO A 439 3.66 -22.67 -30.83
C PRO A 439 4.06 -21.55 -29.85
N HIS A 440 3.14 -20.65 -29.60
CA HIS A 440 3.32 -19.61 -28.57
C HIS A 440 2.08 -19.50 -27.70
N TYR A 441 2.32 -19.22 -26.41
CA TYR A 441 1.29 -18.97 -25.42
C TYR A 441 1.31 -17.49 -25.06
N ARG A 442 0.16 -16.82 -25.22
CA ARG A 442 0.00 -15.41 -24.86
C ARG A 442 -1.21 -15.23 -24.00
N VAL A 443 -1.05 -14.52 -22.89
CA VAL A 443 -2.13 -14.09 -22.01
C VAL A 443 -2.07 -12.59 -21.83
N GLU A 444 -3.13 -11.91 -22.21
CA GLU A 444 -3.31 -10.50 -21.94
C GLU A 444 -4.31 -10.36 -20.80
N VAL A 445 -3.91 -9.64 -19.76
CA VAL A 445 -4.74 -9.36 -18.59
C VAL A 445 -5.12 -7.88 -18.62
N SER A 446 -6.41 -7.62 -18.67
CA SER A 446 -6.97 -6.27 -18.58
C SER A 446 -7.75 -6.08 -17.29
N ASP A 447 -7.75 -4.87 -16.80
CA ASP A 447 -8.53 -4.48 -15.63
C ASP A 447 -10.00 -4.22 -16.04
N ARG A 448 -10.93 -4.94 -15.42
CA ARG A 448 -12.37 -4.75 -15.68
C ARG A 448 -12.88 -3.38 -15.22
N ILE A 449 -12.35 -2.86 -14.11
CA ILE A 449 -12.73 -1.52 -13.61
C ILE A 449 -12.21 -0.46 -14.60
N TRP A 450 -11.02 -0.63 -15.14
CA TRP A 450 -10.49 0.25 -16.17
C TRP A 450 -11.45 0.33 -17.37
N ASN A 451 -11.82 -0.81 -17.92
CA ASN A 451 -12.68 -0.88 -19.11
C ASN A 451 -14.13 -0.48 -18.83
N GLY A 452 -14.66 -0.82 -17.65
CA GLY A 452 -16.07 -0.59 -17.31
C GLY A 452 -16.36 0.80 -16.75
N VAL A 453 -15.40 1.45 -16.11
CA VAL A 453 -15.60 2.74 -15.43
C VAL A 453 -14.74 3.84 -16.04
N TYR A 454 -13.42 3.62 -16.17
CA TYR A 454 -12.51 4.73 -16.56
C TYR A 454 -12.59 5.05 -18.05
N VAL A 455 -12.65 4.05 -18.92
CA VAL A 455 -12.75 4.30 -20.38
C VAL A 455 -14.03 5.07 -20.72
N PRO A 456 -15.23 4.69 -20.25
CA PRO A 456 -16.45 5.48 -20.46
C PRO A 456 -16.37 6.88 -19.83
N ALA A 457 -15.85 6.99 -18.60
CA ALA A 457 -15.69 8.30 -17.94
C ALA A 457 -14.73 9.22 -18.73
N ALA A 458 -13.60 8.69 -19.20
CA ALA A 458 -12.65 9.44 -20.01
C ALA A 458 -13.28 9.89 -21.35
N ALA A 459 -14.05 9.02 -21.98
CA ALA A 459 -14.78 9.36 -23.22
C ALA A 459 -15.81 10.47 -23.00
N LEU A 460 -16.54 10.44 -21.86
CA LEU A 460 -17.48 11.51 -21.50
C LEU A 460 -16.76 12.84 -21.27
N VAL A 461 -15.68 12.82 -20.48
CA VAL A 461 -14.86 14.02 -20.21
C VAL A 461 -14.28 14.58 -21.51
N GLN A 462 -13.81 13.72 -22.42
CA GLN A 462 -13.28 14.16 -23.70
C GLN A 462 -14.37 14.81 -24.58
N ARG A 463 -15.59 14.26 -24.60
CA ARG A 463 -16.73 14.88 -25.31
C ARG A 463 -17.05 16.26 -24.74
N LEU A 464 -17.11 16.38 -23.40
CA LEU A 464 -17.35 17.66 -22.74
C LEU A 464 -16.22 18.67 -23.01
N ALA A 465 -14.96 18.22 -22.95
CA ALA A 465 -13.79 19.05 -23.24
C ALA A 465 -13.81 19.56 -24.69
N LEU A 466 -14.19 18.72 -25.65
CA LEU A 466 -14.34 19.15 -27.06
C LEU A 466 -15.46 20.18 -27.21
N SER A 467 -16.56 20.06 -26.48
CA SER A 467 -17.63 21.06 -26.48
C SER A 467 -17.17 22.40 -25.91
N VAL A 468 -16.42 22.37 -24.79
CA VAL A 468 -15.83 23.57 -24.18
C VAL A 468 -14.72 24.18 -25.06
N ALA A 469 -13.99 23.34 -25.79
CA ALA A 469 -12.93 23.81 -26.70
C ALA A 469 -13.48 24.74 -27.81
N LEU A 470 -14.76 24.64 -28.15
CA LEU A 470 -15.41 25.58 -29.08
C LEU A 470 -15.40 27.04 -28.57
N LEU A 471 -15.31 27.22 -27.25
CA LEU A 471 -15.18 28.55 -26.64
C LEU A 471 -13.76 29.09 -26.72
N GLN A 472 -12.76 28.22 -26.95
CA GLN A 472 -11.34 28.58 -27.08
C GLN A 472 -10.95 28.84 -28.53
N GLN A 473 -11.36 29.99 -29.06
CA GLN A 473 -11.12 30.32 -30.47
C GLN A 473 -9.72 30.92 -30.77
N GLY A 474 -8.89 31.14 -29.74
CA GLY A 474 -7.55 31.69 -29.89
C GLY A 474 -7.54 33.21 -30.27
N ARG A 475 -8.69 33.86 -30.32
CA ARG A 475 -8.79 35.30 -30.66
C ARG A 475 -8.94 36.13 -29.40
N ILE A 476 -8.02 37.08 -29.17
CA ILE A 476 -8.04 37.95 -27.99
C ILE A 476 -9.36 38.72 -27.88
N SER A 477 -9.91 39.18 -29.01
CA SER A 477 -11.20 39.89 -29.06
C SER A 477 -12.37 39.07 -28.48
N THR A 478 -12.40 37.77 -28.73
CA THR A 478 -13.43 36.87 -28.19
C THR A 478 -13.33 36.75 -26.67
N TYR A 479 -12.12 36.65 -26.13
CA TYR A 479 -11.91 36.60 -24.68
C TYR A 479 -12.26 37.90 -23.97
N LEU A 480 -11.97 39.05 -24.61
CA LEU A 480 -12.39 40.36 -24.10
C LEU A 480 -13.93 40.48 -24.06
N VAL A 481 -14.61 39.97 -25.07
CA VAL A 481 -16.11 39.91 -25.05
C VAL A 481 -16.60 39.03 -23.92
N TYR A 482 -16.00 37.84 -23.70
CA TYR A 482 -16.38 36.99 -22.58
C TYR A 482 -16.18 37.71 -21.24
N SER A 483 -15.05 38.36 -21.03
CA SER A 483 -14.77 39.10 -19.81
C SER A 483 -15.77 40.26 -19.61
N LEU A 484 -16.09 41.00 -20.66
CA LEU A 484 -17.08 42.07 -20.62
C LEU A 484 -18.49 41.54 -20.27
N VAL A 485 -18.93 40.48 -20.94
CA VAL A 485 -20.25 39.86 -20.66
C VAL A 485 -20.30 39.36 -19.22
N THR A 486 -19.25 38.67 -18.72
CA THR A 486 -19.16 38.21 -17.33
C THR A 486 -19.27 39.39 -16.35
N LEU A 487 -18.57 40.47 -16.64
CA LEU A 487 -18.61 41.68 -15.80
C LEU A 487 -20.00 42.30 -15.76
N LEU A 488 -20.67 42.42 -16.92
CA LEU A 488 -22.05 42.93 -17.00
C LEU A 488 -23.08 42.07 -16.29
N VAL A 489 -22.92 40.73 -16.38
CA VAL A 489 -23.79 39.79 -15.65
C VAL A 489 -23.59 39.92 -14.14
N LEU A 490 -22.32 39.96 -13.67
CA LEU A 490 -22.00 40.15 -12.24
C LEU A 490 -22.54 41.50 -11.74
N LEU A 491 -22.38 42.58 -12.52
CA LEU A 491 -22.90 43.90 -12.15
C LEU A 491 -24.44 43.88 -12.01
N GLY A 492 -25.11 43.14 -12.88
CA GLY A 492 -26.58 42.99 -12.84
C GLY A 492 -27.08 42.14 -11.66
N PHE A 493 -26.22 41.33 -11.02
CA PHE A 493 -26.54 40.61 -9.78
C PHE A 493 -26.28 41.45 -8.52
N VAL A 494 -25.46 42.49 -8.61
CA VAL A 494 -25.09 43.35 -7.47
C VAL A 494 -25.98 44.59 -7.39
N LEU A 495 -26.56 45.03 -8.52
CA LEU A 495 -27.56 46.11 -8.62
C LEU A 495 -28.97 45.56 -8.49
#